data_7ebf2b2df06fc33bd99669396a8baded
#
_entry.id   7ebf2b2df06fc33bd99669396a8baded
#
_cell.length_a   1.000
_cell.length_b   1.000
_cell.length_c   1.000
_cell.angle_alpha   90.00
_cell.angle_beta   90.00
_cell.angle_gamma   90.00
#
_symmetry.space_group_name_H-M   'P 1'
#
loop_
_entity.id
_entity.type
_entity.pdbx_description
1 polymer ?
#
loop_
_entity_poly.entity_id
_entity_poly.type
_entity_poly.pdbx_seq_one_letter_code
_entity_poly.pdbx_strand_id
1 'polypeptide(L)'
;FGTEESGHIILGKSVRINRGTTLVAYEHISIGDDTLIGEFVSIRDANHGISPDKSIREQPHAAKAIKIGRDVWIGRGSVILPGVTIGDGAIIGANSVVTKNIEANTIAVGTPATPIRHR
;
A
#
# COMPACT_ATOMS: atom_id res chain seq x y z
N PHE A 1 2.72 8.68 -10.10
CA PHE A 1 1.67 7.67 -9.94
C PHE A 1 1.36 7.08 -11.31
N GLY A 2 1.04 5.79 -11.34
CA GLY A 2 0.77 5.14 -12.60
C GLY A 2 -0.41 4.18 -12.51
N THR A 3 -1.14 4.07 -13.62
CA THR A 3 -2.21 3.08 -13.77
C THR A 3 -2.01 2.31 -15.06
N GLU A 4 -2.35 1.03 -15.04
CA GLU A 4 -2.47 0.24 -16.23
C GLU A 4 -3.90 0.30 -16.77
N GLU A 5 -4.17 -0.34 -17.90
CA GLU A 5 -5.37 -0.17 -18.71
C GLU A 5 -6.67 -0.08 -17.91
N SER A 6 -6.86 -0.91 -16.91
CA SER A 6 -8.07 -0.90 -16.06
C SER A 6 -7.83 -0.44 -14.63
N GLY A 7 -6.65 0.07 -14.34
CA GLY A 7 -6.28 0.47 -13.00
C GLY A 7 -6.83 1.83 -12.62
N HIS A 8 -7.19 1.99 -11.34
CA HIS A 8 -7.72 3.21 -10.78
C HIS A 8 -7.02 3.57 -9.49
N ILE A 9 -6.73 4.85 -9.30
CA ILE A 9 -6.25 5.40 -8.04
C ILE A 9 -7.24 6.44 -7.60
N ILE A 10 -7.81 6.28 -6.41
CA ILE A 10 -8.77 7.21 -5.82
C ILE A 10 -8.19 7.76 -4.52
N LEU A 11 -8.06 9.07 -4.46
CA LEU A 11 -7.57 9.77 -3.28
C LEU A 11 -8.71 10.55 -2.66
N GLY A 12 -8.86 10.44 -1.36
CA GLY A 12 -9.81 11.22 -0.59
C GLY A 12 -9.39 12.67 -0.43
N LYS A 13 -10.09 13.40 0.42
CA LYS A 13 -9.81 14.80 0.72
C LYS A 13 -8.62 14.91 1.66
N SER A 14 -7.83 15.96 1.48
CA SER A 14 -6.72 16.29 2.38
C SER A 14 -5.71 15.15 2.55
N VAL A 15 -5.52 14.34 1.52
CA VAL A 15 -4.48 13.32 1.50
C VAL A 15 -3.16 14.01 1.20
N ARG A 16 -2.14 13.73 2.01
CA ARG A 16 -0.79 14.23 1.76
C ARG A 16 0.12 13.06 1.38
N ILE A 17 0.74 13.20 0.21
CA ILE A 17 1.69 12.21 -0.29
C ILE A 17 3.02 12.92 -0.49
N ASN A 18 4.04 12.49 0.24
CA ASN A 18 5.33 13.14 0.21
C ASN A 18 6.19 12.61 -0.95
N ARG A 19 7.28 13.32 -1.22
CA ARG A 19 8.07 13.09 -2.42
C ARG A 19 8.65 11.69 -2.49
N GLY A 20 8.84 11.21 -3.71
CA GLY A 20 9.43 9.90 -3.96
C GLY A 20 8.48 8.73 -3.75
N THR A 21 7.26 8.99 -3.33
CA THR A 21 6.25 7.95 -3.16
C THR A 21 5.71 7.51 -4.50
N THR A 22 5.58 6.20 -4.67
CA THR A 22 5.08 5.58 -5.89
C THR A 22 3.77 4.87 -5.62
N LEU A 23 2.74 5.23 -6.39
CA LEU A 23 1.46 4.52 -6.42
C LEU A 23 1.29 3.93 -7.80
N VAL A 24 1.18 2.61 -7.89
CA VAL A 24 0.97 1.92 -9.17
C VAL A 24 -0.22 0.98 -9.04
N ALA A 25 -1.26 1.24 -9.82
CA ALA A 25 -2.47 0.44 -9.79
C ALA A 25 -2.72 -0.28 -11.12
N TYR A 26 -2.83 -1.58 -11.04
CA TYR A 26 -3.31 -2.43 -12.12
C TYR A 26 -4.81 -2.71 -11.96
N GLU A 27 -5.29 -2.71 -10.75
CA GLU A 27 -6.69 -2.90 -10.42
C GLU A 27 -7.26 -1.68 -9.70
N HIS A 28 -6.90 -1.48 -8.43
CA HIS A 28 -7.45 -0.37 -7.67
C HIS A 28 -6.64 -0.08 -6.42
N ILE A 29 -6.35 1.20 -6.20
CA ILE A 29 -5.78 1.69 -4.94
C ILE A 29 -6.67 2.83 -4.47
N SER A 30 -7.20 2.71 -3.24
CA SER A 30 -7.96 3.78 -2.61
C SER A 30 -7.29 4.23 -1.33
N ILE A 31 -7.24 5.55 -1.13
CA ILE A 31 -6.66 6.17 0.05
C ILE A 31 -7.69 7.14 0.61
N GLY A 32 -8.09 6.90 1.86
CA GLY A 32 -9.14 7.68 2.52
C GLY A 32 -8.69 9.06 2.96
N ASP A 33 -9.68 9.86 3.39
CA ASP A 33 -9.48 11.25 3.78
C ASP A 33 -8.43 11.40 4.89
N ASP A 34 -7.71 12.51 4.87
CA ASP A 34 -6.76 12.92 5.91
C ASP A 34 -5.56 12.00 6.10
N THR A 35 -5.34 11.06 5.22
CA THR A 35 -4.20 10.13 5.31
C THR A 35 -2.90 10.83 4.93
N LEU A 36 -1.86 10.54 5.71
CA LEU A 36 -0.51 11.04 5.49
C LEU A 36 0.40 9.92 5.03
N ILE A 37 1.03 10.09 3.88
CA ILE A 37 1.99 9.12 3.35
C ILE A 37 3.36 9.79 3.31
N GLY A 38 4.32 9.17 3.99
CA GLY A 38 5.68 9.67 4.07
C GLY A 38 6.43 9.59 2.74
N GLU A 39 7.69 9.98 2.78
CA GLU A 39 8.54 9.98 1.60
C GLU A 39 8.90 8.55 1.20
N PHE A 40 9.08 8.34 -0.10
CA PHE A 40 9.60 7.09 -0.66
C PHE A 40 8.81 5.84 -0.23
N VAL A 41 7.51 5.98 -0.09
CA VAL A 41 6.60 4.85 0.15
C VAL A 41 6.27 4.20 -1.18
N SER A 42 6.18 2.87 -1.22
CA SER A 42 5.76 2.13 -2.41
C SER A 42 4.42 1.45 -2.14
N ILE A 43 3.42 1.80 -2.93
CA ILE A 43 2.09 1.18 -2.88
C ILE A 43 1.80 0.64 -4.27
N ARG A 44 1.77 -0.69 -4.38
CA ARG A 44 1.62 -1.35 -5.67
C ARG A 44 0.69 -2.54 -5.50
N ASP A 45 -0.36 -2.59 -6.30
CA ASP A 45 -1.39 -3.63 -6.16
C ASP A 45 -1.16 -4.85 -7.04
N ALA A 46 0.00 -4.97 -7.68
CA ALA A 46 0.28 -6.08 -8.58
C ALA A 46 1.69 -6.62 -8.39
N ASN A 47 1.83 -7.91 -8.59
CA ASN A 47 3.11 -8.61 -8.67
C ASN A 47 3.24 -9.28 -10.02
N HIS A 48 4.48 -9.59 -10.40
CA HIS A 48 4.72 -10.43 -11.55
C HIS A 48 4.25 -11.85 -11.29
N GLY A 49 3.82 -12.54 -12.32
CA GLY A 49 3.62 -13.99 -12.25
C GLY A 49 4.94 -14.68 -11.97
N ILE A 50 4.90 -15.71 -11.14
CA ILE A 50 6.11 -16.38 -10.65
C ILE A 50 6.14 -17.87 -10.93
N SER A 51 5.39 -18.33 -11.93
CA SER A 51 5.45 -19.73 -12.34
C SER A 51 6.87 -20.10 -12.77
N PRO A 52 7.43 -21.22 -12.31
CA PRO A 52 8.83 -21.56 -12.60
C PRO A 52 9.07 -22.02 -14.04
N ASP A 53 8.02 -22.29 -14.79
CA ASP A 53 8.13 -22.80 -16.17
C ASP A 53 8.22 -21.70 -17.23
N LYS A 54 8.17 -20.43 -16.83
CA LYS A 54 8.29 -19.29 -17.74
C LYS A 54 9.17 -18.22 -17.15
N SER A 55 9.74 -17.37 -17.99
CA SER A 55 10.47 -16.22 -17.47
C SER A 55 9.48 -15.24 -16.82
N ILE A 56 9.89 -14.61 -15.72
CA ILE A 56 9.01 -13.72 -14.95
C ILE A 56 8.48 -12.59 -15.83
N ARG A 57 9.34 -11.97 -16.63
CA ARG A 57 8.95 -10.83 -17.46
C ARG A 57 7.89 -11.15 -18.50
N GLU A 58 7.74 -12.42 -18.87
CA GLU A 58 6.75 -12.85 -19.88
C GLU A 58 5.40 -13.21 -19.27
N GLN A 59 5.32 -13.30 -17.94
CA GLN A 59 4.10 -13.68 -17.26
C GLN A 59 3.22 -12.45 -17.00
N PRO A 60 1.89 -12.61 -17.07
CA PRO A 60 0.99 -11.52 -16.73
C PRO A 60 1.10 -11.17 -15.25
N HIS A 61 0.81 -9.91 -14.93
CA HIS A 61 0.73 -9.48 -13.55
C HIS A 61 -0.50 -10.06 -12.86
N ALA A 62 -0.36 -10.36 -11.58
CA ALA A 62 -1.47 -10.69 -10.70
C ALA A 62 -1.74 -9.48 -9.81
N ALA A 63 -2.95 -8.93 -9.90
CA ALA A 63 -3.33 -7.72 -9.17
C ALA A 63 -4.40 -8.02 -8.13
N LYS A 64 -4.33 -7.30 -7.02
CA LYS A 64 -5.34 -7.34 -5.97
C LYS A 64 -5.42 -5.98 -5.30
N ALA A 65 -6.62 -5.40 -5.30
CA ALA A 65 -6.85 -4.05 -4.83
C ALA A 65 -6.28 -3.78 -3.43
N ILE A 66 -5.78 -2.57 -3.24
CA ILE A 66 -5.30 -2.07 -1.95
C ILE A 66 -6.27 -1.00 -1.47
N LYS A 67 -6.65 -1.11 -0.20
CA LYS A 67 -7.50 -0.12 0.46
C LYS A 67 -6.82 0.44 1.69
N ILE A 68 -6.58 1.74 1.69
CA ILE A 68 -6.05 2.47 2.84
C ILE A 68 -7.16 3.36 3.35
N GLY A 69 -7.46 3.25 4.63
CA GLY A 69 -8.54 3.98 5.26
C GLY A 69 -8.29 5.47 5.43
N ARG A 70 -9.12 6.10 6.27
CA ARG A 70 -9.02 7.52 6.64
C ARG A 70 -8.05 7.67 7.79
N ASP A 71 -7.43 8.86 7.87
CA ASP A 71 -6.58 9.22 9.00
C ASP A 71 -5.50 8.18 9.30
N VAL A 72 -4.93 7.61 8.24
CA VAL A 72 -3.84 6.66 8.32
C VAL A 72 -2.51 7.41 8.18
N TRP A 73 -1.49 6.96 8.89
CA TRP A 73 -0.15 7.47 8.70
C TRP A 73 0.77 6.33 8.26
N ILE A 74 1.34 6.45 7.07
CA ILE A 74 2.33 5.49 6.57
C ILE A 74 3.70 6.15 6.62
N GLY A 75 4.59 5.60 7.45
CA GLY A 75 5.93 6.11 7.63
C GLY A 75 6.80 5.97 6.38
N ARG A 76 7.81 6.81 6.29
CA ARG A 76 8.71 6.87 5.14
C ARG A 76 9.31 5.51 4.80
N GLY A 77 9.52 5.27 3.51
CA GLY A 77 10.20 4.07 3.05
C GLY A 77 9.42 2.77 3.18
N SER A 78 8.16 2.84 3.62
CA SER A 78 7.34 1.65 3.78
C SER A 78 6.87 1.10 2.43
N VAL A 79 6.56 -0.19 2.41
CA VAL A 79 6.05 -0.90 1.24
C VAL A 79 4.71 -1.54 1.59
N ILE A 80 3.70 -1.27 0.79
CA ILE A 80 2.36 -1.87 0.94
C ILE A 80 2.16 -2.85 -0.20
N LEU A 81 1.93 -4.10 0.15
CA LEU A 81 1.81 -5.19 -0.83
C LEU A 81 0.39 -5.34 -1.37
N PRO A 82 0.25 -6.00 -2.54
CA PRO A 82 -1.07 -6.22 -3.14
C PRO A 82 -2.05 -6.87 -2.19
N GLY A 83 -3.30 -6.43 -2.25
CA GLY A 83 -4.41 -7.01 -1.50
C GLY A 83 -4.53 -6.57 -0.05
N VAL A 84 -3.64 -5.70 0.43
CA VAL A 84 -3.68 -5.24 1.82
C VAL A 84 -4.78 -4.21 2.03
N THR A 85 -5.49 -4.34 3.14
CA THR A 85 -6.39 -3.33 3.68
C THR A 85 -5.82 -2.78 4.96
N ILE A 86 -5.65 -1.46 5.02
CA ILE A 86 -5.20 -0.76 6.23
C ILE A 86 -6.39 0.01 6.78
N GLY A 87 -6.77 -0.33 8.01
CA GLY A 87 -7.94 0.24 8.67
C GLY A 87 -7.77 1.70 9.04
N ASP A 88 -8.89 2.38 9.28
CA ASP A 88 -8.92 3.80 9.63
C ASP A 88 -8.06 4.05 10.88
N GLY A 89 -7.32 5.14 10.86
CA GLY A 89 -6.52 5.57 12.00
C GLY A 89 -5.27 4.74 12.28
N ALA A 90 -4.94 3.76 11.44
CA ALA A 90 -3.76 2.94 11.63
C ALA A 90 -2.47 3.74 11.36
N ILE A 91 -1.40 3.32 11.99
CA ILE A 91 -0.06 3.90 11.80
C ILE A 91 0.91 2.79 11.41
N ILE A 92 1.61 3.00 10.32
CA ILE A 92 2.67 2.10 9.84
C ILE A 92 4.02 2.78 10.09
N GLY A 93 4.86 2.13 10.88
CA GLY A 93 6.20 2.66 11.17
C GLY A 93 7.08 2.74 9.93
N ALA A 94 8.09 3.61 9.99
CA ALA A 94 9.00 3.81 8.86
C ALA A 94 9.70 2.49 8.46
N ASN A 95 9.96 2.34 7.16
CA ASN A 95 10.67 1.20 6.59
C ASN A 95 10.02 -0.16 6.88
N SER A 96 8.71 -0.18 7.05
CA SER A 96 7.95 -1.41 7.26
C SER A 96 7.48 -1.99 5.93
N VAL A 97 7.29 -3.31 5.90
CA VAL A 97 6.69 -4.00 4.76
C VAL A 97 5.36 -4.60 5.20
N VAL A 98 4.25 -4.02 4.73
CA VAL A 98 2.92 -4.46 5.12
C VAL A 98 2.47 -5.58 4.19
N THR A 99 2.40 -6.79 4.74
CA THR A 99 2.07 -8.01 3.99
C THR A 99 0.65 -8.52 4.29
N LYS A 100 0.03 -8.04 5.36
CA LYS A 100 -1.29 -8.46 5.83
C LYS A 100 -2.13 -7.25 6.19
N ASN A 101 -3.43 -7.45 6.30
CA ASN A 101 -4.35 -6.39 6.72
C ASN A 101 -3.99 -5.87 8.12
N ILE A 102 -4.15 -4.58 8.29
CA ILE A 102 -3.90 -3.90 9.58
C ILE A 102 -5.24 -3.35 10.07
N GLU A 103 -5.58 -3.69 11.31
CA GLU A 103 -6.82 -3.22 11.91
C GLU A 103 -6.80 -1.72 12.20
N ALA A 104 -7.99 -1.14 12.31
CA ALA A 104 -8.14 0.28 12.62
C ALA A 104 -7.41 0.63 13.93
N ASN A 105 -6.86 1.84 13.98
CA ASN A 105 -6.21 2.41 15.15
C ASN A 105 -5.05 1.57 15.71
N THR A 106 -4.45 0.75 14.88
CA THR A 106 -3.32 -0.11 15.24
C THR A 106 -2.01 0.50 14.76
N ILE A 107 -1.00 0.44 15.60
CA ILE A 107 0.37 0.79 15.22
C ILE A 107 1.09 -0.51 14.89
N ALA A 108 1.55 -0.63 13.63
CA ALA A 108 2.26 -1.81 13.14
C ALA A 108 3.62 -1.40 12.58
N VAL A 109 4.64 -2.19 12.87
CA VAL A 109 6.00 -1.91 12.43
C VAL A 109 6.73 -3.19 12.02
N GLY A 110 7.73 -3.04 11.19
CA GLY A 110 8.68 -4.09 10.89
C GLY A 110 8.55 -4.70 9.50
N THR A 111 9.35 -5.71 9.27
CA THR A 111 9.42 -6.49 8.04
C THR A 111 9.36 -7.97 8.37
N PRO A 112 8.17 -8.60 8.31
CA PRO A 112 6.88 -8.00 7.99
C PRO A 112 6.33 -7.12 9.11
N ALA A 113 5.52 -6.15 8.76
CA ALA A 113 4.87 -5.28 9.73
C ALA A 113 3.92 -6.09 10.64
N THR A 114 4.08 -5.93 11.94
CA THR A 114 3.23 -6.59 12.93
C THR A 114 2.69 -5.56 13.91
N PRO A 115 1.46 -5.75 14.42
CA PRO A 115 0.90 -4.86 15.42
C PRO A 115 1.74 -4.85 16.69
N ILE A 116 2.00 -3.65 17.22
CA ILE A 116 2.73 -3.52 18.48
C ILE A 116 1.86 -2.91 19.59
N ARG A 117 0.88 -2.10 19.23
CA ARG A 117 -0.08 -1.53 20.20
C ARG A 117 -1.17 -0.79 19.43
N HIS A 118 -2.18 -0.34 20.17
CA HIS A 118 -3.18 0.57 19.64
C HIS A 118 -2.71 2.03 19.76
N ARG A 119 -3.23 2.79 18.87
CA ARG A 119 -3.05 4.23 18.86
C ARG A 119 -3.76 4.90 20.03
#